data_5e9ff2f5eaea1dcbf60e41078b893839
#
_entry.id   5e9ff2f5eaea1dcbf60e41078b893839
#
_cell.length_a   1.000
_cell.length_b   1.000
_cell.length_c   1.000
_cell.angle_alpha   90.00
_cell.angle_beta   90.00
_cell.angle_gamma   90.00
#
_symmetry.space_group_name_H-M   'P 1'
#
loop_
_entity.id
_entity.type
_entity.pdbx_description
1 polymer ?
#
loop_
_entity_poly.entity_id
_entity_poly.type
_entity_poly.pdbx_seq_one_letter_code
_entity_poly.pdbx_strand_id
1 'polypeptide(L)'
;MFERYGLEGVVIGEVTDDGMYTIIHQGEVVADVPVDALAEEAPVYHKLATEPQQYRDFQAEAPFVPQITNAAQTWKDLLSQPTIASKRHVYEQFDYQVRTNTVVIPGSDAAVLRVRGTNKAIAMTVDCNSRYLYLDPKVGGQIALAEAARNIVCSGAQPLAITDGLNFGNPEKPEIFWQIEQAADGIAEGCRVLNTPVISGNVSLYNETDGEAIYPTPVIGMVGLIKDLAHVTTQSFAAADDSIFLIGETAAEFNGSELQKLQLGHISGKVPALDLAVEQDYQAKLLTAIQQGLVVSAHDLAEGGLAIALAESAFKGEFGVTVSVDFEQALLFSESQSRFLISVKPEQHEAFAQHFGAAAVAIGKVTADGLLRAQTTNGTVEVTTAALKTAWEATLPCLLK
;
A
#
# COMPACT_ATOMS: atom_id res chain seq x y z
N MET A 1 -39.62 -17.72 -3.00
CA MET A 1 -38.16 -17.66 -2.71
C MET A 1 -37.91 -17.59 -1.22
N PHE A 2 -38.47 -16.64 -0.48
CA PHE A 2 -38.23 -16.41 0.95
C PHE A 2 -38.60 -17.60 1.82
N GLU A 3 -39.79 -18.21 1.63
CA GLU A 3 -40.24 -19.40 2.37
C GLU A 3 -39.22 -20.55 2.33
N ARG A 4 -38.52 -20.75 1.19
CA ARG A 4 -37.47 -21.78 1.06
C ARG A 4 -36.35 -21.64 2.07
N TYR A 5 -36.09 -20.41 2.53
CA TYR A 5 -35.00 -20.08 3.46
C TYR A 5 -35.50 -19.71 4.86
N GLY A 6 -36.78 -19.92 5.14
CA GLY A 6 -37.38 -19.56 6.43
C GLY A 6 -37.42 -18.05 6.68
N LEU A 7 -37.45 -17.25 5.61
CA LEU A 7 -37.53 -15.79 5.66
C LEU A 7 -38.95 -15.33 5.31
N GLU A 8 -39.37 -14.23 5.89
CA GLU A 8 -40.63 -13.55 5.55
C GLU A 8 -40.40 -12.53 4.44
N GLY A 9 -41.36 -12.42 3.53
CA GLY A 9 -41.39 -11.40 2.47
C GLY A 9 -42.70 -10.65 2.54
N VAL A 10 -42.63 -9.40 2.97
CA VAL A 10 -43.80 -8.54 3.15
C VAL A 10 -43.75 -7.39 2.15
N VAL A 11 -44.90 -7.14 1.47
CA VAL A 11 -45.07 -5.94 0.67
C VAL A 11 -45.27 -4.76 1.64
N ILE A 12 -44.37 -3.79 1.55
CA ILE A 12 -44.36 -2.61 2.46
C ILE A 12 -44.83 -1.34 1.77
N GLY A 13 -45.03 -1.35 0.44
CA GLY A 13 -45.47 -0.19 -0.31
C GLY A 13 -45.51 -0.42 -1.83
N GLU A 14 -45.85 0.61 -2.54
CA GLU A 14 -45.93 0.66 -4.00
C GLU A 14 -45.10 1.84 -4.50
N VAL A 15 -44.52 1.70 -5.69
CA VAL A 15 -43.86 2.82 -6.40
C VAL A 15 -44.93 3.63 -7.09
N THR A 16 -44.97 4.94 -6.81
CA THR A 16 -45.92 5.90 -7.39
C THR A 16 -45.20 6.83 -8.37
N ASP A 17 -45.95 7.56 -9.18
CA ASP A 17 -45.46 8.56 -10.14
C ASP A 17 -45.87 10.01 -9.79
N ASP A 18 -46.33 10.20 -8.56
CA ASP A 18 -46.79 11.52 -8.05
C ASP A 18 -45.65 12.43 -7.51
N GLY A 19 -44.40 11.89 -7.52
CA GLY A 19 -43.25 12.63 -7.01
C GLY A 19 -43.19 12.79 -5.47
N MET A 20 -44.03 12.04 -4.74
CA MET A 20 -44.10 12.09 -3.29
C MET A 20 -43.54 10.82 -2.66
N TYR A 21 -42.90 11.00 -1.49
CA TYR A 21 -42.51 9.91 -0.60
C TYR A 21 -43.45 9.93 0.59
N THR A 22 -44.45 9.03 0.54
CA THR A 22 -45.52 8.97 1.54
C THR A 22 -45.31 7.76 2.46
N ILE A 23 -45.31 7.97 3.77
CA ILE A 23 -45.25 6.92 4.77
C ILE A 23 -46.60 6.84 5.48
N ILE A 24 -47.18 5.62 5.47
CA ILE A 24 -48.47 5.32 6.14
C ILE A 24 -48.20 4.38 7.32
N HIS A 25 -48.62 4.74 8.49
CA HIS A 25 -48.57 3.90 9.68
C HIS A 25 -49.98 3.71 10.27
N GLN A 26 -50.42 2.48 10.42
CA GLN A 26 -51.76 2.13 10.95
C GLN A 26 -52.93 2.83 10.21
N GLY A 27 -52.77 3.08 8.92
CA GLY A 27 -53.77 3.73 8.07
C GLY A 27 -53.75 5.24 8.08
N GLU A 28 -52.82 5.86 8.80
CA GLU A 28 -52.63 7.33 8.83
C GLU A 28 -51.34 7.69 8.10
N VAL A 29 -51.38 8.78 7.33
CA VAL A 29 -50.18 9.37 6.69
C VAL A 29 -49.36 10.05 7.80
N VAL A 30 -48.18 9.51 8.08
CA VAL A 30 -47.26 10.04 9.10
C VAL A 30 -46.10 10.85 8.50
N ALA A 31 -45.87 10.72 7.18
CA ALA A 31 -44.99 11.60 6.41
C ALA A 31 -45.47 11.67 4.96
N ASP A 32 -45.35 12.83 4.35
CA ASP A 32 -45.68 13.10 2.96
C ASP A 32 -44.78 14.23 2.46
N VAL A 33 -43.69 13.88 1.77
CA VAL A 33 -42.63 14.81 1.38
C VAL A 33 -42.31 14.66 -0.10
N PRO A 34 -42.00 15.74 -0.82
CA PRO A 34 -41.50 15.67 -2.19
C PRO A 34 -40.21 14.84 -2.24
N VAL A 35 -40.12 13.92 -3.21
CA VAL A 35 -38.92 13.09 -3.40
C VAL A 35 -37.68 13.94 -3.67
N ASP A 36 -37.83 15.01 -4.46
CA ASP A 36 -36.74 15.92 -4.80
C ASP A 36 -36.14 16.60 -3.58
N ALA A 37 -36.93 16.89 -2.55
CA ALA A 37 -36.44 17.47 -1.30
C ALA A 37 -35.51 16.51 -0.53
N LEU A 38 -35.61 15.22 -0.77
CA LEU A 38 -34.75 14.19 -0.17
C LEU A 38 -33.54 13.84 -1.02
N ALA A 39 -33.52 14.25 -2.28
CA ALA A 39 -32.46 13.90 -3.25
C ALA A 39 -31.86 15.16 -3.90
N GLU A 40 -32.44 15.62 -5.02
CA GLU A 40 -31.87 16.67 -5.87
C GLU A 40 -31.83 18.05 -5.19
N GLU A 41 -32.81 18.35 -4.33
CA GLU A 41 -32.91 19.63 -3.59
C GLU A 41 -32.26 19.55 -2.19
N ALA A 42 -31.60 18.44 -1.85
CA ALA A 42 -30.89 18.33 -0.59
C ALA A 42 -29.78 19.41 -0.50
N PRO A 43 -29.58 20.04 0.68
CA PRO A 43 -28.59 21.11 0.81
C PRO A 43 -27.17 20.62 0.48
N VAL A 44 -26.51 21.30 -0.45
CA VAL A 44 -25.09 21.11 -0.74
C VAL A 44 -24.28 22.15 0.04
N TYR A 45 -23.50 21.71 1.00
CA TYR A 45 -22.68 22.59 1.83
C TYR A 45 -21.33 22.85 1.19
N HIS A 46 -20.99 24.13 0.99
CA HIS A 46 -19.67 24.58 0.59
C HIS A 46 -18.89 25.01 1.83
N LYS A 47 -18.11 24.09 2.38
CA LYS A 47 -17.31 24.39 3.57
C LYS A 47 -16.06 25.19 3.19
N LEU A 48 -15.60 26.02 4.13
CA LEU A 48 -14.35 26.75 3.97
C LEU A 48 -13.17 25.77 4.11
N ALA A 49 -12.28 25.77 3.11
CA ALA A 49 -10.99 25.10 3.16
C ALA A 49 -9.88 26.12 3.42
N THR A 50 -9.03 25.86 4.38
CA THR A 50 -7.89 26.74 4.72
C THR A 50 -6.64 25.91 4.87
N GLU A 51 -5.60 26.23 4.09
CA GLU A 51 -4.31 25.59 4.20
C GLU A 51 -3.71 25.76 5.61
N PRO A 52 -3.38 24.66 6.33
CA PRO A 52 -2.83 24.72 7.67
C PRO A 52 -1.45 25.40 7.71
N GLN A 53 -1.17 26.19 8.75
CA GLN A 53 0.17 26.74 8.96
C GLN A 53 1.20 25.62 9.12
N GLN A 54 0.84 24.54 9.81
CA GLN A 54 1.69 23.38 10.01
C GLN A 54 2.16 22.72 8.69
N TYR A 55 1.29 22.67 7.66
CA TYR A 55 1.68 22.22 6.34
C TYR A 55 2.80 23.08 5.74
N ARG A 56 2.68 24.41 5.84
CA ARG A 56 3.74 25.34 5.37
C ARG A 56 5.04 25.16 6.11
N ASP A 57 4.96 24.93 7.41
CA ASP A 57 6.13 24.68 8.25
C ASP A 57 6.85 23.40 7.81
N PHE A 58 6.12 22.32 7.55
CA PHE A 58 6.67 21.07 7.01
C PHE A 58 7.34 21.29 5.64
N GLN A 59 6.70 22.08 4.75
CA GLN A 59 7.26 22.38 3.43
C GLN A 59 8.53 23.24 3.48
N ALA A 60 8.73 23.99 4.55
CA ALA A 60 9.90 24.87 4.76
C ALA A 60 11.04 24.17 5.52
N GLU A 61 10.77 23.03 6.14
CA GLU A 61 11.75 22.33 6.98
C GLU A 61 12.87 21.70 6.15
N ALA A 62 14.08 21.70 6.73
CA ALA A 62 15.23 21.03 6.11
C ALA A 62 15.02 19.50 6.11
N PRO A 63 15.52 18.79 5.08
CA PRO A 63 15.44 17.34 5.04
C PRO A 63 16.06 16.68 6.29
N PHE A 64 15.38 15.70 6.84
CA PHE A 64 15.90 14.89 7.92
C PHE A 64 17.08 14.04 7.43
N VAL A 65 18.18 14.08 8.17
CA VAL A 65 19.39 13.29 7.92
C VAL A 65 19.53 12.25 9.03
N PRO A 66 19.29 10.95 8.75
CA PRO A 66 19.34 9.91 9.75
C PRO A 66 20.76 9.66 10.27
N GLN A 67 20.89 9.32 11.56
CA GLN A 67 22.15 8.93 12.15
C GLN A 67 22.23 7.40 12.22
N ILE A 68 23.01 6.79 11.33
CA ILE A 68 23.20 5.33 11.29
C ILE A 68 24.55 4.98 11.90
N THR A 69 24.54 4.64 13.18
CA THR A 69 25.74 4.17 13.91
C THR A 69 25.96 2.66 13.79
N ASN A 70 24.89 1.91 13.59
CA ASN A 70 24.89 0.46 13.39
C ASN A 70 23.73 0.06 12.48
N ALA A 71 23.99 -0.05 11.19
CA ALA A 71 22.97 -0.35 10.19
C ALA A 71 22.31 -1.73 10.42
N ALA A 72 23.04 -2.73 10.92
CA ALA A 72 22.47 -4.04 11.24
C ALA A 72 21.45 -3.97 12.40
N GLN A 73 21.70 -3.13 13.39
CA GLN A 73 20.74 -2.90 14.47
C GLN A 73 19.55 -2.06 14.00
N THR A 74 19.78 -1.00 13.22
CA THR A 74 18.71 -0.21 12.60
C THR A 74 17.76 -1.07 11.78
N TRP A 75 18.29 -2.04 11.03
CA TRP A 75 17.48 -2.99 10.26
C TRP A 75 16.53 -3.81 11.14
N LYS A 76 17.03 -4.34 12.26
CA LYS A 76 16.21 -5.08 13.23
C LYS A 76 15.17 -4.18 13.91
N ASP A 77 15.58 -2.98 14.28
CA ASP A 77 14.70 -2.02 14.97
C ASP A 77 13.53 -1.58 14.10
N LEU A 78 13.76 -1.39 12.79
CA LEU A 78 12.72 -1.09 11.82
C LEU A 78 11.77 -2.28 11.62
N LEU A 79 12.30 -3.49 11.44
CA LEU A 79 11.47 -4.71 11.34
C LEU A 79 10.59 -4.94 12.59
N SER A 80 11.03 -4.42 13.72
CA SER A 80 10.30 -4.49 15.00
C SER A 80 9.26 -3.38 15.18
N GLN A 81 9.17 -2.40 14.25
CA GLN A 81 8.12 -1.38 14.36
C GLN A 81 6.75 -2.01 14.05
N PRO A 82 5.69 -1.68 14.82
CA PRO A 82 4.36 -2.26 14.59
C PRO A 82 3.82 -2.08 13.16
N THR A 83 4.23 -1.01 12.49
CA THR A 83 3.86 -0.72 11.10
C THR A 83 4.45 -1.74 10.13
N ILE A 84 5.72 -2.15 10.33
CA ILE A 84 6.47 -3.07 9.47
C ILE A 84 6.33 -4.52 9.95
N ALA A 85 6.29 -4.76 11.26
CA ALA A 85 6.27 -6.10 11.84
C ALA A 85 5.16 -7.00 11.28
N SER A 86 5.40 -8.31 11.28
CA SER A 86 4.47 -9.32 10.78
C SER A 86 3.07 -9.17 11.35
N LYS A 87 2.07 -9.13 10.48
CA LYS A 87 0.65 -9.13 10.84
C LYS A 87 0.08 -10.53 11.04
N ARG A 88 0.94 -11.57 11.01
CA ARG A 88 0.55 -12.97 11.12
C ARG A 88 -0.32 -13.24 12.32
N HIS A 89 0.03 -12.69 13.49
CA HIS A 89 -0.76 -12.81 14.72
C HIS A 89 -2.23 -12.35 14.56
N VAL A 90 -2.48 -11.39 13.68
CA VAL A 90 -3.83 -10.91 13.39
C VAL A 90 -4.56 -11.83 12.41
N TYR A 91 -3.99 -12.11 11.24
CA TYR A 91 -4.72 -12.84 10.21
C TYR A 91 -4.80 -14.35 10.44
N GLU A 92 -3.92 -14.95 11.25
CA GLU A 92 -4.03 -16.38 11.66
C GLU A 92 -5.32 -16.72 12.41
N GLN A 93 -5.98 -15.73 13.02
CA GLN A 93 -7.22 -15.91 13.74
C GLN A 93 -8.43 -16.12 12.81
N PHE A 94 -8.26 -15.90 11.51
CA PHE A 94 -9.33 -15.96 10.51
C PHE A 94 -9.06 -17.05 9.48
N ASP A 95 -10.14 -17.63 8.93
CA ASP A 95 -10.02 -18.56 7.80
C ASP A 95 -9.85 -17.78 6.48
N TYR A 96 -8.60 -17.58 6.07
CA TYR A 96 -8.24 -16.94 4.80
C TYR A 96 -8.22 -17.94 3.62
N GLN A 97 -8.59 -19.21 3.84
CA GLN A 97 -8.66 -20.26 2.82
C GLN A 97 -10.08 -20.76 2.55
N VAL A 98 -11.08 -20.11 3.07
CA VAL A 98 -12.47 -20.51 2.90
C VAL A 98 -12.82 -20.76 1.44
N ARG A 99 -13.52 -21.85 1.14
CA ARG A 99 -13.80 -22.36 -0.21
C ARG A 99 -12.55 -22.70 -1.04
N THR A 100 -11.35 -22.68 -0.48
CA THR A 100 -10.07 -23.07 -1.12
C THR A 100 -9.77 -22.37 -2.45
N ASN A 101 -10.17 -21.11 -2.59
CA ASN A 101 -9.87 -20.28 -3.75
C ASN A 101 -8.55 -19.51 -3.63
N THR A 102 -8.00 -19.41 -2.41
CA THR A 102 -6.78 -18.66 -2.14
C THR A 102 -5.57 -19.31 -2.82
N VAL A 103 -4.85 -18.55 -3.62
CA VAL A 103 -3.62 -18.92 -4.30
C VAL A 103 -2.42 -18.34 -3.57
N VAL A 104 -2.50 -17.06 -3.18
CA VAL A 104 -1.51 -16.39 -2.35
C VAL A 104 -2.21 -15.94 -1.07
N ILE A 105 -1.71 -16.46 0.06
CA ILE A 105 -2.20 -16.15 1.41
C ILE A 105 -1.72 -14.75 1.85
N PRO A 106 -2.30 -14.15 2.92
CA PRO A 106 -1.77 -12.91 3.51
C PRO A 106 -0.28 -13.01 3.84
N GLY A 107 0.46 -11.90 3.67
CA GLY A 107 1.90 -11.81 3.89
C GLY A 107 2.72 -11.75 2.59
N SER A 108 2.12 -11.32 1.49
CA SER A 108 2.75 -10.88 0.25
C SER A 108 2.09 -9.56 -0.18
N ASP A 109 2.56 -8.95 -1.27
CA ASP A 109 2.08 -7.63 -1.75
C ASP A 109 0.57 -7.58 -1.96
N ALA A 110 -0.04 -8.67 -2.42
CA ALA A 110 -1.49 -8.79 -2.47
C ALA A 110 -1.97 -10.21 -2.19
N ALA A 111 -3.19 -10.33 -1.69
CA ALA A 111 -3.91 -11.61 -1.63
C ALA A 111 -4.40 -11.99 -3.03
N VAL A 112 -4.24 -13.25 -3.44
CA VAL A 112 -4.65 -13.73 -4.76
C VAL A 112 -5.63 -14.88 -4.63
N LEU A 113 -6.80 -14.72 -5.25
CA LEU A 113 -7.87 -15.71 -5.28
C LEU A 113 -8.18 -16.15 -6.73
N ARG A 114 -8.15 -17.47 -6.98
CA ARG A 114 -8.53 -18.01 -8.29
C ARG A 114 -10.02 -17.84 -8.57
N VAL A 115 -10.36 -17.59 -9.83
CA VAL A 115 -11.74 -17.63 -10.32
C VAL A 115 -12.02 -19.03 -10.85
N ARG A 116 -12.77 -19.85 -10.11
CA ARG A 116 -13.03 -21.25 -10.46
C ARG A 116 -13.69 -21.40 -11.84
N GLY A 117 -13.31 -22.43 -12.56
CA GLY A 117 -13.77 -22.69 -13.93
C GLY A 117 -13.07 -21.82 -14.99
N THR A 118 -12.06 -21.06 -14.60
CA THR A 118 -11.22 -20.24 -15.48
C THR A 118 -9.76 -20.39 -15.14
N ASN A 119 -8.86 -19.86 -15.98
CA ASN A 119 -7.43 -19.74 -15.68
C ASN A 119 -7.06 -18.34 -15.12
N LYS A 120 -8.02 -17.66 -14.48
CA LYS A 120 -7.87 -16.29 -13.97
C LYS A 120 -7.81 -16.27 -12.45
N ALA A 121 -7.24 -15.18 -11.93
CA ALA A 121 -7.30 -14.85 -10.52
C ALA A 121 -7.57 -13.35 -10.31
N ILE A 122 -8.02 -13.00 -9.12
CA ILE A 122 -8.19 -11.63 -8.63
C ILE A 122 -7.12 -11.40 -7.58
N ALA A 123 -6.36 -10.31 -7.70
CA ALA A 123 -5.47 -9.80 -6.67
C ALA A 123 -6.13 -8.64 -5.94
N MET A 124 -5.93 -8.54 -4.62
CA MET A 124 -6.51 -7.49 -3.79
C MET A 124 -5.51 -7.06 -2.72
N THR A 125 -5.37 -5.75 -2.54
CA THR A 125 -4.55 -5.13 -1.50
C THR A 125 -5.29 -4.00 -0.81
N VAL A 126 -4.76 -3.57 0.34
CA VAL A 126 -5.23 -2.39 1.10
C VAL A 126 -4.02 -1.63 1.58
N ASP A 127 -3.92 -0.35 1.19
CA ASP A 127 -2.74 0.48 1.45
C ASP A 127 -3.12 1.88 1.94
N CYS A 128 -2.31 2.42 2.84
CA CYS A 128 -2.33 3.83 3.25
C CYS A 128 -1.15 4.12 4.18
N ASN A 129 -0.32 5.11 3.85
CA ASN A 129 0.63 5.68 4.80
C ASN A 129 0.12 7.04 5.31
N SER A 130 -0.59 7.01 6.45
CA SER A 130 -1.20 8.20 7.05
C SER A 130 -0.18 9.28 7.46
N ARG A 131 1.08 8.94 7.67
CA ARG A 131 2.16 9.89 7.97
C ARG A 131 2.42 10.80 6.77
N TYR A 132 2.48 10.23 5.57
CA TYR A 132 2.65 11.02 4.34
C TYR A 132 1.45 11.93 4.10
N LEU A 133 0.23 11.45 4.32
CA LEU A 133 -0.96 12.28 4.20
C LEU A 133 -1.02 13.41 5.23
N TYR A 134 -0.48 13.19 6.43
CA TYR A 134 -0.39 14.23 7.46
C TYR A 134 0.59 15.34 7.06
N LEU A 135 1.71 14.99 6.44
CA LEU A 135 2.72 15.94 5.98
C LEU A 135 2.33 16.66 4.68
N ASP A 136 1.73 15.93 3.74
CA ASP A 136 1.22 16.45 2.46
C ASP A 136 0.02 15.61 1.99
N PRO A 137 -1.21 16.06 2.22
CA PRO A 137 -2.40 15.27 1.90
C PRO A 137 -2.52 14.93 0.41
N LYS A 138 -2.11 15.84 -0.49
CA LYS A 138 -2.21 15.62 -1.92
C LYS A 138 -1.20 14.56 -2.39
N VAL A 139 0.06 14.76 -2.12
CA VAL A 139 1.12 13.80 -2.51
C VAL A 139 0.96 12.48 -1.75
N GLY A 140 0.60 12.52 -0.46
CA GLY A 140 0.31 11.31 0.32
C GLY A 140 -0.85 10.49 -0.25
N GLY A 141 -1.90 11.13 -0.78
CA GLY A 141 -2.99 10.46 -1.48
C GLY A 141 -2.54 9.81 -2.79
N GLN A 142 -1.67 10.46 -3.56
CA GLN A 142 -1.04 9.88 -4.75
C GLN A 142 -0.16 8.67 -4.40
N ILE A 143 0.64 8.77 -3.32
CA ILE A 143 1.52 7.68 -2.85
C ILE A 143 0.68 6.46 -2.43
N ALA A 144 -0.37 6.63 -1.64
CA ALA A 144 -1.22 5.53 -1.20
C ALA A 144 -1.83 4.76 -2.39
N LEU A 145 -2.28 5.47 -3.43
CA LEU A 145 -2.79 4.86 -4.65
C LEU A 145 -1.70 4.16 -5.46
N ALA A 146 -0.53 4.81 -5.62
CA ALA A 146 0.60 4.26 -6.37
C ALA A 146 1.15 2.99 -5.73
N GLU A 147 1.24 2.95 -4.40
CA GLU A 147 1.66 1.78 -3.61
C GLU A 147 0.67 0.63 -3.77
N ALA A 148 -0.64 0.88 -3.64
CA ALA A 148 -1.65 -0.13 -3.92
C ALA A 148 -1.50 -0.73 -5.33
N ALA A 149 -1.25 0.11 -6.34
CA ALA A 149 -1.04 -0.34 -7.71
C ALA A 149 0.26 -1.13 -7.88
N ARG A 150 1.37 -0.73 -7.21
CA ARG A 150 2.62 -1.49 -7.19
C ARG A 150 2.42 -2.90 -6.62
N ASN A 151 1.71 -3.01 -5.49
CA ASN A 151 1.41 -4.27 -4.83
C ASN A 151 0.60 -5.21 -5.75
N ILE A 152 -0.41 -4.68 -6.45
CA ILE A 152 -1.18 -5.43 -7.44
C ILE A 152 -0.29 -5.92 -8.58
N VAL A 153 0.58 -5.05 -9.12
CA VAL A 153 1.47 -5.39 -10.24
C VAL A 153 2.52 -6.42 -9.80
N CYS A 154 3.13 -6.29 -8.62
CA CYS A 154 4.07 -7.26 -8.07
C CYS A 154 3.45 -8.66 -7.92
N SER A 155 2.13 -8.73 -7.74
CA SER A 155 1.40 -10.02 -7.71
C SER A 155 1.07 -10.59 -9.10
N GLY A 156 1.46 -9.91 -10.19
CA GLY A 156 1.22 -10.31 -11.58
C GLY A 156 -0.15 -9.88 -12.12
N ALA A 157 -0.84 -8.98 -11.44
CA ALA A 157 -2.16 -8.51 -11.81
C ALA A 157 -2.13 -7.13 -12.48
N GLN A 158 -3.05 -6.92 -13.42
CA GLN A 158 -3.37 -5.61 -13.97
C GLN A 158 -4.29 -4.88 -12.98
N PRO A 159 -3.90 -3.71 -12.43
CA PRO A 159 -4.80 -2.87 -11.65
C PRO A 159 -6.06 -2.50 -12.44
N LEU A 160 -7.24 -2.56 -11.80
CA LEU A 160 -8.52 -2.31 -12.48
C LEU A 160 -9.30 -1.16 -11.88
N ALA A 161 -9.45 -1.14 -10.55
CA ALA A 161 -10.30 -0.19 -9.86
C ALA A 161 -9.95 -0.13 -8.38
N ILE A 162 -10.39 0.95 -7.73
CA ILE A 162 -10.25 1.11 -6.29
C ILE A 162 -11.59 1.26 -5.56
N THR A 163 -11.57 0.95 -4.29
CA THR A 163 -12.49 1.47 -3.28
C THR A 163 -11.70 2.26 -2.26
N ASP A 164 -12.27 3.28 -1.67
CA ASP A 164 -11.59 4.05 -0.63
C ASP A 164 -12.34 4.03 0.71
N GLY A 165 -11.60 4.20 1.79
CA GLY A 165 -12.14 4.42 3.13
C GLY A 165 -11.59 5.74 3.66
N LEU A 166 -12.28 6.85 3.40
CA LEU A 166 -11.81 8.18 3.76
C LEU A 166 -12.04 8.45 5.25
N ASN A 167 -10.99 8.41 6.06
CA ASN A 167 -11.05 8.64 7.50
C ASN A 167 -10.34 9.95 7.85
N PHE A 168 -11.09 10.93 8.37
CA PHE A 168 -10.60 12.27 8.71
C PHE A 168 -11.20 12.77 10.02
N GLY A 169 -10.63 13.82 10.58
CA GLY A 169 -11.15 14.54 11.72
C GLY A 169 -12.45 15.31 11.43
N ASN A 170 -12.73 16.34 12.21
CA ASN A 170 -13.95 17.14 12.10
C ASN A 170 -13.89 18.07 10.88
N PRO A 171 -14.74 17.88 9.85
CA PRO A 171 -14.75 18.67 8.62
C PRO A 171 -15.31 20.10 8.82
N GLU A 172 -15.85 20.45 9.99
CA GLU A 172 -16.20 21.82 10.35
C GLU A 172 -14.98 22.71 10.61
N LYS A 173 -13.82 22.09 10.89
CA LYS A 173 -12.52 22.77 10.98
C LYS A 173 -11.98 23.01 9.56
N PRO A 174 -11.78 24.27 9.12
CA PRO A 174 -11.37 24.57 7.74
C PRO A 174 -10.07 23.90 7.30
N GLU A 175 -9.15 23.68 8.24
CA GLU A 175 -7.88 23.02 8.01
C GLU A 175 -8.05 21.51 7.76
N ILE A 176 -8.97 20.86 8.48
CA ILE A 176 -9.32 19.44 8.23
C ILE A 176 -10.04 19.31 6.88
N PHE A 177 -10.95 20.24 6.57
CA PHE A 177 -11.64 20.20 5.28
C PHE A 177 -10.66 20.36 4.11
N TRP A 178 -9.65 21.24 4.25
CA TRP A 178 -8.57 21.37 3.29
C TRP A 178 -7.78 20.06 3.10
N GLN A 179 -7.49 19.33 4.18
CA GLN A 179 -6.83 18.01 4.09
C GLN A 179 -7.67 17.01 3.29
N ILE A 180 -9.00 17.01 3.49
CA ILE A 180 -9.94 16.16 2.74
C ILE A 180 -9.88 16.48 1.25
N GLU A 181 -9.99 17.77 0.88
CA GLU A 181 -9.93 18.22 -0.52
C GLU A 181 -8.61 17.82 -1.18
N GLN A 182 -7.48 18.12 -0.53
CA GLN A 182 -6.17 17.81 -1.08
C GLN A 182 -5.95 16.30 -1.25
N ALA A 183 -6.34 15.49 -0.27
CA ALA A 183 -6.23 14.03 -0.36
C ALA A 183 -7.10 13.47 -1.49
N ALA A 184 -8.35 13.94 -1.61
CA ALA A 184 -9.26 13.54 -2.68
C ALA A 184 -8.73 13.94 -4.07
N ASP A 185 -8.17 15.14 -4.21
CA ASP A 185 -7.55 15.61 -5.44
C ASP A 185 -6.34 14.75 -5.83
N GLY A 186 -5.47 14.41 -4.86
CA GLY A 186 -4.32 13.55 -5.07
C GLY A 186 -4.71 12.15 -5.54
N ILE A 187 -5.68 11.53 -4.87
CA ILE A 187 -6.22 10.22 -5.26
C ILE A 187 -6.84 10.27 -6.65
N ALA A 188 -7.66 11.30 -6.94
CA ALA A 188 -8.30 11.46 -8.24
C ALA A 188 -7.29 11.65 -9.38
N GLU A 189 -6.21 12.40 -9.14
CA GLU A 189 -5.13 12.58 -10.11
C GLU A 189 -4.40 11.26 -10.38
N GLY A 190 -4.04 10.52 -9.34
CA GLY A 190 -3.43 9.19 -9.46
C GLY A 190 -4.35 8.21 -10.20
N CYS A 191 -5.65 8.18 -9.87
CA CYS A 191 -6.65 7.35 -10.54
C CYS A 191 -6.71 7.61 -12.05
N ARG A 192 -6.63 8.87 -12.47
CA ARG A 192 -6.63 9.23 -13.91
C ARG A 192 -5.37 8.73 -14.61
N VAL A 193 -4.20 8.91 -13.99
CA VAL A 193 -2.92 8.48 -14.58
C VAL A 193 -2.84 6.95 -14.65
N LEU A 194 -3.16 6.26 -13.56
CA LEU A 194 -3.05 4.80 -13.48
C LEU A 194 -4.27 4.07 -14.07
N ASN A 195 -5.29 4.82 -14.54
CA ASN A 195 -6.52 4.28 -15.10
C ASN A 195 -7.25 3.30 -14.17
N THR A 196 -7.36 3.67 -12.89
CA THR A 196 -7.99 2.90 -11.82
C THR A 196 -9.14 3.68 -11.19
N PRO A 197 -10.35 3.66 -11.78
CA PRO A 197 -11.48 4.45 -11.28
C PRO A 197 -11.89 4.04 -9.87
N VAL A 198 -12.40 5.00 -9.09
CA VAL A 198 -13.08 4.75 -7.83
C VAL A 198 -14.47 4.18 -8.12
N ILE A 199 -14.73 2.95 -7.69
CA ILE A 199 -16.01 2.26 -7.94
C ILE A 199 -16.91 2.17 -6.71
N SER A 200 -16.34 2.44 -5.54
CA SER A 200 -17.02 2.40 -4.25
C SER A 200 -16.18 3.14 -3.22
N GLY A 201 -16.76 3.44 -2.08
CA GLY A 201 -16.01 4.03 -0.97
C GLY A 201 -16.87 4.22 0.27
N ASN A 202 -16.21 4.65 1.34
CA ASN A 202 -16.83 5.05 2.59
C ASN A 202 -16.15 6.32 3.09
N VAL A 203 -16.93 7.21 3.70
CA VAL A 203 -16.41 8.40 4.37
C VAL A 203 -16.74 8.34 5.85
N SER A 204 -15.71 8.39 6.69
CA SER A 204 -15.80 8.46 8.15
C SER A 204 -15.17 9.78 8.62
N LEU A 205 -15.97 10.64 9.20
CA LEU A 205 -15.58 11.97 9.65
C LEU A 205 -15.70 12.08 11.17
N TYR A 206 -15.21 13.20 11.73
CA TYR A 206 -15.23 13.46 13.19
C TYR A 206 -14.41 12.44 14.00
N ASN A 207 -13.39 11.82 13.39
CA ASN A 207 -12.49 10.90 14.09
C ASN A 207 -11.49 11.70 14.94
N GLU A 208 -11.90 12.00 16.15
CA GLU A 208 -11.14 12.81 17.11
C GLU A 208 -11.21 12.20 18.51
N THR A 209 -10.15 12.37 19.29
CA THR A 209 -10.10 12.04 20.70
C THR A 209 -9.58 13.24 21.47
N ASP A 210 -10.32 13.73 22.47
CA ASP A 210 -9.98 14.92 23.28
C ASP A 210 -9.68 16.18 22.44
N GLY A 211 -10.34 16.31 21.29
CA GLY A 211 -10.16 17.46 20.37
C GLY A 211 -9.01 17.31 19.37
N GLU A 212 -8.20 16.26 19.49
CA GLU A 212 -7.12 15.91 18.56
C GLU A 212 -7.64 14.99 17.46
N ALA A 213 -7.46 15.41 16.20
CA ALA A 213 -7.84 14.63 15.05
C ALA A 213 -6.85 13.47 14.81
N ILE A 214 -7.35 12.36 14.26
CA ILE A 214 -6.48 11.33 13.71
C ILE A 214 -5.65 11.91 12.54
N TYR A 215 -4.56 11.26 12.19
CA TYR A 215 -3.90 11.54 10.92
C TYR A 215 -4.86 11.25 9.76
N PRO A 216 -4.84 12.06 8.69
CA PRO A 216 -5.62 11.78 7.48
C PRO A 216 -5.35 10.36 6.98
N THR A 217 -6.37 9.52 6.89
CA THR A 217 -6.21 8.09 6.59
C THR A 217 -7.20 7.64 5.52
N PRO A 218 -7.05 8.08 4.26
CA PRO A 218 -7.77 7.51 3.14
C PRO A 218 -7.18 6.15 2.78
N VAL A 219 -7.80 5.08 3.25
CA VAL A 219 -7.39 3.71 2.98
C VAL A 219 -7.82 3.34 1.56
N ILE A 220 -6.87 2.93 0.72
CA ILE A 220 -7.10 2.52 -0.66
C ILE A 220 -7.18 1.00 -0.72
N GLY A 221 -8.34 0.47 -1.06
CA GLY A 221 -8.51 -0.93 -1.45
C GLY A 221 -8.43 -1.04 -2.98
N MET A 222 -7.50 -1.83 -3.52
CA MET A 222 -7.35 -2.00 -4.96
C MET A 222 -7.59 -3.44 -5.39
N VAL A 223 -8.25 -3.59 -6.55
CA VAL A 223 -8.50 -4.88 -7.19
C VAL A 223 -7.78 -4.93 -8.52
N GLY A 224 -7.11 -6.06 -8.78
CA GLY A 224 -6.46 -6.35 -10.06
C GLY A 224 -6.85 -7.71 -10.63
N LEU A 225 -6.65 -7.88 -11.94
CA LEU A 225 -6.93 -9.12 -12.66
C LEU A 225 -5.65 -9.78 -13.13
N ILE A 226 -5.44 -11.03 -12.75
CA ILE A 226 -4.46 -11.94 -13.33
C ILE A 226 -5.17 -12.75 -14.41
N LYS A 227 -4.77 -12.57 -15.68
CA LYS A 227 -5.42 -13.23 -16.82
C LYS A 227 -5.06 -14.70 -16.95
N ASP A 228 -3.89 -15.09 -16.46
CA ASP A 228 -3.39 -16.47 -16.44
C ASP A 228 -2.72 -16.75 -15.08
N LEU A 229 -3.12 -17.83 -14.40
CA LEU A 229 -2.56 -18.27 -13.13
C LEU A 229 -1.03 -18.50 -13.18
N ALA A 230 -0.47 -18.74 -14.37
CA ALA A 230 0.98 -18.86 -14.55
C ALA A 230 1.74 -17.54 -14.27
N HIS A 231 1.05 -16.41 -14.28
CA HIS A 231 1.62 -15.09 -13.99
C HIS A 231 1.54 -14.69 -12.51
N VAL A 232 0.98 -15.54 -11.65
CA VAL A 232 0.96 -15.27 -10.20
C VAL A 232 2.40 -15.19 -9.69
N THR A 233 2.73 -14.04 -9.12
CA THR A 233 4.06 -13.71 -8.59
C THR A 233 3.94 -13.36 -7.10
N THR A 234 4.98 -13.54 -6.34
CA THR A 234 5.05 -13.20 -4.91
C THR A 234 6.37 -12.49 -4.62
N GLN A 235 6.45 -11.83 -3.48
CA GLN A 235 7.68 -11.17 -3.01
C GLN A 235 8.83 -12.14 -2.71
N SER A 236 8.53 -13.42 -2.42
CA SER A 236 9.51 -14.36 -1.85
C SER A 236 10.52 -14.85 -2.89
N PHE A 237 11.81 -14.76 -2.58
CA PHE A 237 12.87 -15.43 -3.36
C PHE A 237 12.59 -16.93 -3.48
N ALA A 238 12.91 -17.51 -4.63
CA ALA A 238 12.60 -18.91 -4.93
C ALA A 238 13.82 -19.82 -5.02
N ALA A 239 14.97 -19.32 -5.46
CA ALA A 239 16.18 -20.13 -5.62
C ALA A 239 17.45 -19.31 -5.35
N ALA A 240 18.49 -20.01 -4.87
CA ALA A 240 19.84 -19.46 -4.84
C ALA A 240 20.34 -19.22 -6.28
N ASP A 241 21.24 -18.27 -6.42
CA ASP A 241 21.83 -17.76 -7.67
C ASP A 241 20.87 -16.94 -8.55
N ASP A 242 19.58 -16.81 -8.22
CA ASP A 242 18.71 -15.83 -8.89
C ASP A 242 19.32 -14.43 -8.76
N SER A 243 19.37 -13.70 -9.89
CA SER A 243 19.86 -12.31 -9.94
C SER A 243 18.87 -11.37 -9.27
N ILE A 244 19.36 -10.42 -8.49
CA ILE A 244 18.54 -9.39 -7.83
C ILE A 244 18.70 -8.07 -8.56
N PHE A 245 17.57 -7.49 -8.96
CA PHE A 245 17.49 -6.16 -9.56
C PHE A 245 16.75 -5.20 -8.65
N LEU A 246 17.24 -3.97 -8.58
CA LEU A 246 16.54 -2.82 -8.04
C LEU A 246 16.04 -1.96 -9.21
N ILE A 247 14.75 -1.72 -9.27
CA ILE A 247 14.13 -0.80 -10.23
C ILE A 247 13.87 0.52 -9.51
N GLY A 248 14.10 1.64 -10.21
CA GLY A 248 13.86 2.98 -9.71
C GLY A 248 15.06 3.59 -9.00
N GLU A 249 15.00 4.89 -8.80
CA GLU A 249 16.07 5.70 -8.21
C GLU A 249 15.95 5.71 -6.68
N THR A 250 17.08 5.59 -5.98
CA THR A 250 17.17 5.74 -4.53
C THR A 250 17.72 7.13 -4.20
N ALA A 251 16.90 7.96 -3.57
CA ALA A 251 17.24 9.30 -3.11
C ALA A 251 17.27 9.36 -1.57
N ALA A 252 17.77 10.47 -1.00
CA ALA A 252 17.82 10.68 0.46
C ALA A 252 16.47 11.18 0.99
N GLU A 253 15.44 10.32 0.95
CA GLU A 253 14.07 10.62 1.33
C GLU A 253 13.68 9.88 2.59
N PHE A 254 13.76 10.59 3.72
CA PHE A 254 13.57 10.04 5.06
C PHE A 254 12.49 10.76 5.86
N ASN A 255 11.95 11.88 5.37
CA ASN A 255 10.89 12.61 6.06
C ASN A 255 9.59 11.79 6.02
N GLY A 256 8.89 11.73 7.14
CA GLY A 256 7.69 10.92 7.29
C GLY A 256 7.94 9.41 7.38
N SER A 257 9.19 8.96 7.23
CA SER A 257 9.55 7.54 7.27
C SER A 257 9.44 6.93 8.67
N GLU A 258 9.39 5.59 8.74
CA GLU A 258 9.52 4.88 10.01
C GLU A 258 10.87 5.13 10.68
N LEU A 259 11.93 5.36 9.89
CA LEU A 259 13.24 5.69 10.44
C LEU A 259 13.25 7.06 11.13
N GLN A 260 12.62 8.08 10.53
CA GLN A 260 12.49 9.39 11.18
C GLN A 260 11.71 9.27 12.49
N LYS A 261 10.56 8.60 12.47
CA LYS A 261 9.75 8.37 13.66
C LYS A 261 10.51 7.60 14.74
N LEU A 262 11.28 6.56 14.36
CA LEU A 262 12.08 5.77 15.29
C LEU A 262 13.16 6.62 15.96
N GLN A 263 13.84 7.51 15.24
CA GLN A 263 14.94 8.32 15.77
C GLN A 263 14.48 9.58 16.52
N LEU A 264 13.40 10.23 16.06
CA LEU A 264 12.94 11.51 16.62
C LEU A 264 11.70 11.40 17.51
N GLY A 265 10.94 10.30 17.44
CA GLY A 265 9.64 10.16 18.11
C GLY A 265 8.50 10.93 17.45
N HIS A 266 8.77 11.65 16.36
CA HIS A 266 7.78 12.39 15.56
C HIS A 266 8.17 12.36 14.08
N ILE A 267 7.29 12.87 13.24
CA ILE A 267 7.51 13.04 11.80
C ILE A 267 7.41 14.50 11.43
N SER A 268 8.13 14.91 10.39
CA SER A 268 8.15 16.28 9.88
C SER A 268 8.76 16.35 8.47
N GLY A 269 8.68 17.53 7.85
CA GLY A 269 9.30 17.83 6.57
C GLY A 269 8.50 17.36 5.35
N LYS A 270 9.10 17.45 4.18
CA LYS A 270 8.47 17.08 2.91
C LYS A 270 8.43 15.57 2.73
N VAL A 271 7.30 15.06 2.26
CA VAL A 271 7.15 13.65 1.86
C VAL A 271 8.07 13.28 0.71
N PRO A 272 8.35 11.98 0.49
CA PRO A 272 9.07 11.51 -0.69
C PRO A 272 8.43 12.00 -1.99
N ALA A 273 9.24 12.31 -2.98
CA ALA A 273 8.77 12.72 -4.29
C ALA A 273 8.12 11.54 -5.04
N LEU A 274 7.06 11.83 -5.78
CA LEU A 274 6.40 10.86 -6.66
C LEU A 274 6.18 11.49 -8.04
N ASP A 275 6.65 10.81 -9.08
CA ASP A 275 6.30 11.09 -10.48
C ASP A 275 5.36 10.02 -10.98
N LEU A 276 4.09 10.35 -11.12
CA LEU A 276 3.05 9.42 -11.55
C LEU A 276 3.28 8.85 -12.97
N ALA A 277 3.98 9.58 -13.85
CA ALA A 277 4.29 9.08 -15.19
C ALA A 277 5.39 8.03 -15.16
N VAL A 278 6.41 8.23 -14.34
CA VAL A 278 7.47 7.24 -14.07
C VAL A 278 6.87 6.00 -13.39
N GLU A 279 6.01 6.21 -12.40
CA GLU A 279 5.29 5.15 -11.70
C GLU A 279 4.50 4.28 -12.68
N GLN A 280 3.69 4.89 -13.55
CA GLN A 280 2.92 4.18 -14.57
C GLN A 280 3.79 3.37 -15.53
N ASP A 281 4.90 3.96 -16.01
CA ASP A 281 5.83 3.30 -16.94
C ASP A 281 6.47 2.06 -16.31
N TYR A 282 6.96 2.20 -15.06
CA TYR A 282 7.60 1.07 -14.36
C TYR A 282 6.62 -0.05 -14.05
N GLN A 283 5.42 0.28 -13.59
CA GLN A 283 4.35 -0.72 -13.37
C GLN A 283 3.99 -1.46 -14.65
N ALA A 284 3.83 -0.77 -15.77
CA ALA A 284 3.50 -1.39 -17.06
C ALA A 284 4.62 -2.31 -17.57
N LYS A 285 5.88 -1.87 -17.44
CA LYS A 285 7.05 -2.68 -17.79
C LYS A 285 7.16 -3.92 -16.90
N LEU A 286 6.98 -3.78 -15.59
CA LEU A 286 7.08 -4.92 -14.66
C LEU A 286 5.98 -5.95 -14.96
N LEU A 287 4.74 -5.52 -15.13
CA LEU A 287 3.64 -6.42 -15.48
C LEU A 287 3.93 -7.17 -16.80
N THR A 288 4.48 -6.49 -17.80
CA THR A 288 4.87 -7.11 -19.06
C THR A 288 6.00 -8.14 -18.86
N ALA A 289 7.01 -7.82 -18.06
CA ALA A 289 8.10 -8.74 -17.74
C ALA A 289 7.60 -10.02 -17.03
N ILE A 290 6.67 -9.87 -16.08
CA ILE A 290 6.02 -11.00 -15.41
C ILE A 290 5.27 -11.87 -16.43
N GLN A 291 4.47 -11.26 -17.31
CA GLN A 291 3.70 -11.98 -18.35
C GLN A 291 4.59 -12.69 -19.38
N GLN A 292 5.80 -12.20 -19.60
CA GLN A 292 6.81 -12.85 -20.46
C GLN A 292 7.61 -13.95 -19.74
N GLY A 293 7.37 -14.17 -18.43
CA GLY A 293 8.09 -15.17 -17.64
C GLY A 293 9.54 -14.79 -17.33
N LEU A 294 9.87 -13.51 -17.35
CA LEU A 294 11.20 -12.99 -17.03
C LEU A 294 11.44 -12.85 -15.52
N VAL A 295 10.39 -12.83 -14.71
CA VAL A 295 10.43 -12.54 -13.27
C VAL A 295 10.16 -13.80 -12.47
N VAL A 296 10.93 -13.99 -11.39
CA VAL A 296 10.74 -15.08 -10.39
C VAL A 296 9.98 -14.56 -9.19
N SER A 297 10.41 -13.41 -8.62
CA SER A 297 9.72 -12.71 -7.54
C SER A 297 9.72 -11.22 -7.77
N ALA A 298 8.70 -10.55 -7.26
CA ALA A 298 8.57 -9.10 -7.31
C ALA A 298 8.01 -8.59 -5.98
N HIS A 299 8.55 -7.48 -5.50
CA HIS A 299 8.14 -6.81 -4.28
C HIS A 299 8.28 -5.29 -4.45
N ASP A 300 7.31 -4.51 -3.99
CA ASP A 300 7.46 -3.07 -3.95
C ASP A 300 8.41 -2.63 -2.83
N LEU A 301 8.94 -1.42 -2.89
CA LEU A 301 9.67 -0.81 -1.80
C LEU A 301 8.80 0.27 -1.16
N ALA A 302 8.45 0.07 0.10
CA ALA A 302 7.66 0.97 0.93
C ALA A 302 8.41 1.30 2.23
N GLU A 303 7.76 1.17 3.38
CA GLU A 303 8.35 1.49 4.69
C GLU A 303 9.65 0.74 4.95
N GLY A 304 10.68 1.50 5.33
CA GLY A 304 12.02 0.99 5.62
C GLY A 304 12.86 0.61 4.41
N GLY A 305 12.35 0.84 3.19
CA GLY A 305 13.08 0.82 1.93
C GLY A 305 13.69 -0.53 1.54
N LEU A 306 14.85 -0.49 0.86
CA LEU A 306 15.51 -1.68 0.30
C LEU A 306 15.88 -2.72 1.38
N ALA A 307 16.28 -2.27 2.57
CA ALA A 307 16.62 -3.17 3.65
C ALA A 307 15.43 -4.07 4.02
N ILE A 308 14.25 -3.49 4.22
CA ILE A 308 13.05 -4.24 4.59
C ILE A 308 12.62 -5.16 3.45
N ALA A 309 12.56 -4.68 2.21
CA ALA A 309 12.17 -5.50 1.06
C ALA A 309 13.09 -6.73 0.87
N LEU A 310 14.42 -6.58 1.04
CA LEU A 310 15.37 -7.71 0.99
C LEU A 310 15.08 -8.75 2.10
N ALA A 311 14.77 -8.30 3.32
CA ALA A 311 14.48 -9.20 4.44
C ALA A 311 13.18 -9.98 4.20
N GLU A 312 12.09 -9.29 3.86
CA GLU A 312 10.78 -9.88 3.64
C GLU A 312 10.81 -10.89 2.48
N SER A 313 11.52 -10.55 1.39
CA SER A 313 11.71 -11.49 0.27
C SER A 313 12.49 -12.75 0.66
N ALA A 314 13.38 -12.66 1.64
CA ALA A 314 14.18 -13.80 2.10
C ALA A 314 13.49 -14.71 3.12
N PHE A 315 12.48 -14.22 3.87
CA PHE A 315 11.93 -14.91 5.04
C PHE A 315 11.28 -16.28 4.76
N LYS A 316 10.58 -16.43 3.66
CA LYS A 316 9.82 -17.67 3.38
C LYS A 316 10.73 -18.86 3.11
N GLY A 317 11.80 -18.65 2.35
CA GLY A 317 12.76 -19.71 1.99
C GLY A 317 14.00 -19.72 2.87
N GLU A 318 14.09 -18.82 3.85
CA GLU A 318 15.26 -18.60 4.71
C GLU A 318 16.55 -18.34 3.91
N PHE A 319 16.40 -17.76 2.71
CA PHE A 319 17.50 -17.40 1.85
C PHE A 319 18.39 -16.31 2.46
N GLY A 320 19.64 -16.28 2.02
CA GLY A 320 20.50 -15.10 2.13
C GLY A 320 20.49 -14.29 0.85
N VAL A 321 21.15 -13.14 0.89
CA VAL A 321 21.43 -12.31 -0.27
C VAL A 321 22.84 -11.75 -0.20
N THR A 322 23.46 -11.49 -1.35
CA THR A 322 24.66 -10.65 -1.45
C THR A 322 24.37 -9.58 -2.48
N VAL A 323 24.25 -8.34 -2.00
CA VAL A 323 23.97 -7.17 -2.85
C VAL A 323 25.10 -6.13 -2.71
N SER A 324 25.33 -5.39 -3.77
CA SER A 324 26.26 -4.24 -3.80
C SER A 324 25.57 -3.05 -4.43
N VAL A 325 25.57 -1.93 -3.73
CA VAL A 325 24.91 -0.69 -4.14
C VAL A 325 25.94 0.46 -4.10
N ASP A 326 25.73 1.46 -4.94
CA ASP A 326 26.62 2.61 -5.12
C ASP A 326 26.27 3.82 -4.23
N PHE A 327 25.59 3.55 -3.11
CA PHE A 327 25.20 4.56 -2.14
C PHE A 327 25.56 4.14 -0.70
N GLU A 328 25.41 5.08 0.25
CA GLU A 328 25.72 4.87 1.66
C GLU A 328 24.70 4.02 2.40
N GLN A 329 25.09 3.43 3.55
CA GLN A 329 24.24 2.56 4.37
C GLN A 329 22.89 3.19 4.75
N ALA A 330 22.85 4.50 4.98
CA ALA A 330 21.61 5.19 5.31
C ALA A 330 20.53 5.01 4.23
N LEU A 331 20.94 5.03 2.95
CA LEU A 331 20.02 4.92 1.82
C LEU A 331 19.39 3.53 1.65
N LEU A 332 19.90 2.50 2.34
CA LEU A 332 19.21 1.20 2.44
C LEU A 332 17.81 1.35 3.07
N PHE A 333 17.61 2.36 3.90
CA PHE A 333 16.38 2.63 4.65
C PHE A 333 15.57 3.81 4.07
N SER A 334 15.96 4.36 2.93
CA SER A 334 15.21 5.41 2.26
C SER A 334 13.86 4.88 1.77
N GLU A 335 12.82 5.71 1.86
CA GLU A 335 11.47 5.38 1.42
C GLU A 335 11.10 6.10 0.10
N SER A 336 12.08 6.29 -0.81
CA SER A 336 11.84 6.82 -2.15
C SER A 336 10.80 5.97 -2.89
N GLN A 337 9.93 6.64 -3.64
CA GLN A 337 8.82 6.01 -4.34
C GLN A 337 9.21 5.36 -5.67
N SER A 338 8.27 4.66 -6.31
CA SER A 338 8.42 4.04 -7.64
C SER A 338 9.58 3.04 -7.73
N ARG A 339 9.82 2.27 -6.66
CA ARG A 339 10.90 1.28 -6.62
C ARG A 339 10.37 -0.13 -6.42
N PHE A 340 11.10 -1.10 -7.02
CA PHE A 340 10.76 -2.52 -6.92
C PHE A 340 12.02 -3.36 -6.73
N LEU A 341 11.91 -4.43 -5.94
CA LEU A 341 12.89 -5.49 -5.78
C LEU A 341 12.45 -6.71 -6.59
N ILE A 342 13.27 -7.12 -7.54
CA ILE A 342 12.94 -8.20 -8.47
C ILE A 342 13.99 -9.29 -8.40
N SER A 343 13.58 -10.56 -8.35
CA SER A 343 14.49 -11.66 -8.63
C SER A 343 14.21 -12.29 -9.99
N VAL A 344 15.28 -12.69 -10.66
CA VAL A 344 15.29 -13.17 -12.05
C VAL A 344 16.22 -14.36 -12.16
N LYS A 345 15.82 -15.42 -12.86
CA LYS A 345 16.71 -16.55 -13.12
C LYS A 345 17.97 -16.10 -13.87
N PRO A 346 19.14 -16.74 -13.63
CA PRO A 346 20.38 -16.38 -14.31
C PRO A 346 20.25 -16.34 -15.83
N GLU A 347 19.53 -17.27 -16.43
CA GLU A 347 19.29 -17.33 -17.87
C GLU A 347 18.39 -16.23 -18.43
N GLN A 348 17.62 -15.55 -17.58
CA GLN A 348 16.74 -14.43 -17.96
C GLN A 348 17.38 -13.05 -17.67
N HIS A 349 18.55 -13.00 -17.04
CA HIS A 349 19.22 -11.78 -16.59
C HIS A 349 19.30 -10.71 -17.69
N GLU A 350 19.89 -11.08 -18.84
CA GLU A 350 20.11 -10.15 -19.96
C GLU A 350 18.79 -9.68 -20.59
N ALA A 351 17.83 -10.59 -20.73
CA ALA A 351 16.51 -10.25 -21.29
C ALA A 351 15.75 -9.27 -20.39
N PHE A 352 15.79 -9.47 -19.07
CA PHE A 352 15.19 -8.56 -18.11
C PHE A 352 15.88 -7.19 -18.11
N ALA A 353 17.22 -7.16 -18.07
CA ALA A 353 17.99 -5.91 -18.13
C ALA A 353 17.71 -5.11 -19.40
N GLN A 354 17.60 -5.75 -20.55
CA GLN A 354 17.24 -5.11 -21.82
C GLN A 354 15.81 -4.57 -21.82
N HIS A 355 14.86 -5.29 -21.19
CA HIS A 355 13.46 -4.88 -21.12
C HIS A 355 13.26 -3.58 -20.33
N PHE A 356 13.96 -3.42 -19.21
CA PHE A 356 13.87 -2.22 -18.37
C PHE A 356 14.86 -1.10 -18.76
N GLY A 357 15.99 -1.48 -19.36
CA GLY A 357 17.06 -0.55 -19.64
C GLY A 357 17.69 0.03 -18.37
N ALA A 358 18.06 1.31 -18.38
CA ALA A 358 18.76 1.96 -17.27
C ALA A 358 17.98 2.05 -15.96
N ALA A 359 16.67 1.84 -15.99
CA ALA A 359 15.83 1.91 -14.79
C ALA A 359 15.99 0.67 -13.87
N ALA A 360 16.53 -0.44 -14.37
CA ALA A 360 16.78 -1.64 -13.58
C ALA A 360 18.29 -1.86 -13.42
N VAL A 361 18.75 -1.83 -12.18
CA VAL A 361 20.15 -2.07 -11.82
C VAL A 361 20.27 -3.44 -11.18
N ALA A 362 21.13 -4.30 -11.74
CA ALA A 362 21.49 -5.58 -11.11
C ALA A 362 22.35 -5.28 -9.88
N ILE A 363 21.81 -5.55 -8.68
CA ILE A 363 22.49 -5.23 -7.42
C ILE A 363 23.13 -6.45 -6.76
N GLY A 364 22.85 -7.66 -7.22
CA GLY A 364 23.42 -8.87 -6.60
C GLY A 364 22.67 -10.14 -6.90
N LYS A 365 22.68 -11.07 -5.94
CA LYS A 365 22.05 -12.38 -6.08
C LYS A 365 21.53 -12.95 -4.76
N VAL A 366 20.59 -13.86 -4.88
CA VAL A 366 20.11 -14.71 -3.79
C VAL A 366 21.17 -15.77 -3.42
N THR A 367 21.33 -16.06 -2.14
CA THR A 367 22.27 -17.09 -1.65
C THR A 367 21.54 -18.11 -0.75
N ALA A 368 22.16 -19.28 -0.54
CA ALA A 368 21.57 -20.34 0.29
C ALA A 368 22.09 -20.32 1.75
N ASP A 369 22.91 -19.33 2.13
CA ASP A 369 23.61 -19.34 3.42
C ASP A 369 22.85 -18.65 4.56
N GLY A 370 21.67 -18.09 4.30
CA GLY A 370 20.85 -17.43 5.30
C GLY A 370 21.45 -16.13 5.86
N LEU A 371 22.33 -15.47 5.09
CA LEU A 371 22.96 -14.19 5.47
C LEU A 371 22.59 -13.09 4.48
N LEU A 372 22.01 -12.01 4.97
CA LEU A 372 21.80 -10.80 4.19
C LEU A 372 23.03 -9.92 4.28
N ARG A 373 23.71 -9.73 3.14
CA ARG A 373 24.90 -8.89 3.00
C ARG A 373 24.62 -7.76 2.02
N ALA A 374 24.75 -6.53 2.48
CA ALA A 374 24.68 -5.34 1.65
C ALA A 374 26.00 -4.58 1.69
N GLN A 375 26.72 -4.58 0.58
CA GLN A 375 27.91 -3.75 0.41
C GLN A 375 27.48 -2.38 -0.11
N THR A 376 27.90 -1.35 0.58
CA THR A 376 27.59 0.07 0.29
C THR A 376 28.89 0.86 0.14
N THR A 377 28.79 2.13 -0.25
CA THR A 377 29.99 2.98 -0.45
C THR A 377 30.76 3.25 0.85
N ASN A 378 30.11 3.17 2.02
CA ASN A 378 30.72 3.47 3.32
C ASN A 378 30.78 2.25 4.26
N GLY A 379 30.61 1.02 3.78
CA GLY A 379 30.79 -0.21 4.55
C GLY A 379 29.89 -1.36 4.14
N THR A 380 30.05 -2.48 4.82
CA THR A 380 29.22 -3.66 4.61
C THR A 380 28.32 -3.90 5.83
N VAL A 381 27.05 -4.19 5.56
CA VAL A 381 26.08 -4.62 6.57
C VAL A 381 25.84 -6.09 6.42
N GLU A 382 25.92 -6.87 7.50
CA GLU A 382 25.65 -8.30 7.49
C GLU A 382 24.75 -8.67 8.68
N VAL A 383 23.66 -9.38 8.40
CA VAL A 383 22.71 -9.88 9.40
C VAL A 383 22.17 -11.24 8.95
N THR A 384 21.92 -12.17 9.86
CA THR A 384 21.26 -13.43 9.53
C THR A 384 19.78 -13.25 9.25
N THR A 385 19.25 -13.93 8.24
CA THR A 385 17.81 -13.96 7.92
C THR A 385 16.99 -14.38 9.15
N ALA A 386 17.45 -15.35 9.90
CA ALA A 386 16.79 -15.84 11.11
C ALA A 386 16.67 -14.75 12.20
N ALA A 387 17.71 -13.92 12.40
CA ALA A 387 17.66 -12.85 13.39
C ALA A 387 16.68 -11.73 12.99
N LEU A 388 16.63 -11.39 11.70
CA LEU A 388 15.68 -10.42 11.15
C LEU A 388 14.24 -10.93 11.24
N LYS A 389 14.00 -12.19 10.85
CA LYS A 389 12.69 -12.85 10.92
C LYS A 389 12.16 -12.90 12.35
N THR A 390 13.03 -13.23 13.32
CA THR A 390 12.67 -13.22 14.74
C THR A 390 12.23 -11.84 15.21
N ALA A 391 12.96 -10.78 14.84
CA ALA A 391 12.58 -9.41 15.17
C ALA A 391 11.24 -9.03 14.54
N TRP A 392 11.02 -9.39 13.27
CA TRP A 392 9.80 -9.11 12.53
C TRP A 392 8.56 -9.82 13.08
N GLU A 393 8.69 -11.10 13.51
CA GLU A 393 7.56 -11.91 14.01
C GLU A 393 7.21 -11.64 15.49
N ALA A 394 8.15 -11.11 16.28
CA ALA A 394 7.98 -11.03 17.74
C ALA A 394 7.07 -9.87 18.19
N THR A 395 7.00 -8.77 17.47
CA THR A 395 6.45 -7.50 17.95
C THR A 395 4.98 -7.58 18.32
N LEU A 396 4.09 -7.94 17.37
CA LEU A 396 2.66 -7.97 17.65
C LEU A 396 2.27 -9.00 18.72
N PRO A 397 2.79 -10.25 18.71
CA PRO A 397 2.54 -11.17 19.82
C PRO A 397 2.98 -10.67 21.19
N CYS A 398 4.00 -9.81 21.26
CA CYS A 398 4.45 -9.22 22.52
C CYS A 398 3.58 -8.03 22.98
N LEU A 399 3.10 -7.22 22.06
CA LEU A 399 2.28 -6.04 22.35
C LEU A 399 0.82 -6.37 22.70
N LEU A 400 0.28 -7.47 22.15
CA LEU A 400 -1.12 -7.86 22.24
C LEU A 400 -1.39 -8.97 23.30
N LYS A 401 -0.42 -9.24 24.19
CA LYS A 401 -0.54 -10.21 25.28
C LYS A 401 -1.37 -9.68 26.46
#